data_056e137e7b2591587442b5c536f7e43d
#
_entry.id   056e137e7b2591587442b5c536f7e43d
#
_cell.length_a   1.000
_cell.length_b   1.000
_cell.length_c   1.000
_cell.angle_alpha   90.00
_cell.angle_beta   90.00
_cell.angle_gamma   90.00
#
_symmetry.space_group_name_H-M   'P 1'
#
loop_
_entity.id
_entity.type
_entity.pdbx_description
1 polymer ?
#
loop_
_entity_poly.entity_id
_entity_poly.type
_entity_poly.pdbx_seq_one_letter_code
_entity_poly.pdbx_strand_id
1 'polypeptide(L)'
;KWPNDIMLNDKKIGGILIESKSNYYIVGIGLNINHQKNEFNGNLSKIASSIYINTKTKLKLEKLLANIVNEFELTIKNDKKNILEYWLDKCNHLNKSIKFHRKGKLVSGKFMGINKNGEALIKTNKKIINISSGVIYT
;
A
#
# COMPACT_ATOMS: atom_id res chain seq x y z
N LYS A 1 -1.40 0.46 2.68
CA LYS A 1 -0.83 -0.59 3.56
C LYS A 1 0.55 -0.97 3.06
N TRP A 2 1.54 -0.98 3.95
CA TRP A 2 2.90 -1.40 3.61
C TRP A 2 2.92 -2.87 3.13
N PRO A 3 3.76 -3.21 2.12
CA PRO A 3 4.66 -2.29 1.42
C PRO A 3 3.97 -1.47 0.32
N ASN A 4 2.98 -1.99 -0.38
CA ASN A 4 2.53 -1.46 -1.66
C ASN A 4 1.04 -1.63 -1.94
N ASP A 5 0.23 -1.97 -0.93
CA ASP A 5 -1.22 -2.13 -1.09
C ASP A 5 -1.97 -0.82 -0.90
N ILE A 6 -2.90 -0.55 -1.80
CA ILE A 6 -3.86 0.56 -1.69
C ILE A 6 -5.15 0.00 -1.10
N MET A 7 -5.55 0.56 0.05
CA MET A 7 -6.69 0.09 0.82
C MET A 7 -7.81 1.14 0.81
N LEU A 8 -9.05 0.67 0.81
CA LEU A 8 -10.24 1.49 1.02
C LEU A 8 -11.25 0.68 1.84
N ASN A 9 -11.70 1.22 2.98
CA ASN A 9 -12.61 0.54 3.91
C ASN A 9 -12.14 -0.89 4.24
N ASP A 10 -10.85 -1.00 4.65
CA ASP A 10 -10.16 -2.24 5.04
C ASP A 10 -10.05 -3.32 3.95
N LYS A 11 -10.42 -3.01 2.72
CA LYS A 11 -10.24 -3.91 1.57
C LYS A 11 -9.23 -3.36 0.58
N LYS A 12 -8.49 -4.25 -0.04
CA LYS A 12 -7.53 -3.89 -1.09
C LYS A 12 -8.26 -3.47 -2.36
N ILE A 13 -7.98 -2.27 -2.83
CA ILE A 13 -8.47 -1.75 -4.11
C ILE A 13 -7.38 -1.65 -5.16
N GLY A 14 -6.13 -1.93 -4.81
CA GLY A 14 -5.03 -1.87 -5.75
C GLY A 14 -3.68 -2.11 -5.10
N GLY A 15 -2.65 -1.96 -5.90
CA GLY A 15 -1.26 -2.06 -5.45
C GLY A 15 -0.31 -1.37 -6.41
N ILE A 16 0.89 -1.07 -5.92
CA ILE A 16 1.96 -0.43 -6.67
C ILE A 16 3.17 -1.35 -6.65
N LEU A 17 3.73 -1.64 -7.81
CA LEU A 17 4.98 -2.38 -7.97
C LEU A 17 6.02 -1.47 -8.60
N ILE A 18 7.20 -1.42 -8.00
CA ILE A 18 8.32 -0.64 -8.54
C ILE A 18 9.48 -1.58 -8.80
N GLU A 19 9.97 -1.56 -10.02
CA GLU A 19 11.17 -2.28 -10.44
C GLU A 19 12.25 -1.28 -10.83
N SER A 20 13.48 -1.53 -10.38
CA SER A 20 14.65 -0.72 -10.74
C SER A 20 15.43 -1.43 -11.85
N LYS A 21 15.78 -0.69 -12.90
CA LYS A 21 16.63 -1.19 -13.98
C LYS A 21 17.59 -0.09 -14.42
N SER A 22 18.89 -0.32 -14.16
CA SER A 22 19.93 0.68 -14.47
C SER A 22 19.62 2.06 -13.84
N ASN A 23 19.36 3.08 -14.63
CA ASN A 23 19.16 4.46 -14.22
C ASN A 23 17.68 4.88 -14.18
N TYR A 24 16.73 3.96 -14.31
CA TYR A 24 15.31 4.27 -14.32
C TYR A 24 14.50 3.30 -13.46
N TYR A 25 13.31 3.74 -13.09
CA TYR A 25 12.33 2.95 -12.36
C TYR A 25 11.12 2.69 -13.24
N ILE A 26 10.62 1.46 -13.21
CA ILE A 26 9.36 1.08 -13.83
C ILE A 26 8.32 1.01 -12.72
N VAL A 27 7.28 1.82 -12.82
CA VAL A 27 6.19 1.89 -11.84
C VAL A 27 4.94 1.26 -12.44
N GLY A 28 4.54 0.11 -11.91
CA GLY A 28 3.27 -0.54 -12.23
C GLY A 28 2.21 -0.20 -11.18
N ILE A 29 1.06 0.31 -11.61
CA ILE A 29 -0.08 0.63 -10.73
C ILE A 29 -1.28 -0.19 -11.17
N GLY A 30 -1.74 -1.11 -10.31
CA GLY A 30 -2.97 -1.88 -10.52
C GLY A 30 -4.08 -1.36 -9.63
N LEU A 31 -5.23 -0.97 -10.20
CA LEU A 31 -6.38 -0.43 -9.47
C LEU A 31 -7.67 -1.12 -9.88
N ASN A 32 -8.45 -1.53 -8.88
CA ASN A 32 -9.83 -1.97 -9.05
C ASN A 32 -10.74 -0.74 -9.05
N ILE A 33 -11.08 -0.22 -10.22
CA ILE A 33 -11.80 1.05 -10.33
C ILE A 33 -13.31 0.81 -10.45
N ASN A 34 -13.77 0.33 -11.59
CA ASN A 34 -15.18 0.20 -11.91
C ASN A 34 -15.75 -1.23 -11.75
N HIS A 35 -14.98 -2.15 -11.18
CA HIS A 35 -15.38 -3.54 -10.95
C HIS A 35 -16.60 -3.61 -10.04
N GLN A 36 -17.49 -4.54 -10.34
CA GLN A 36 -18.70 -4.82 -9.56
C GLN A 36 -18.45 -5.96 -8.55
N LYS A 37 -19.35 -6.09 -7.57
CA LYS A 37 -19.18 -7.07 -6.48
C LYS A 37 -19.10 -8.53 -6.97
N ASN A 38 -19.83 -8.88 -8.03
CA ASN A 38 -19.85 -10.22 -8.64
C ASN A 38 -18.55 -10.59 -9.37
N GLU A 39 -17.66 -9.64 -9.62
CA GLU A 39 -16.36 -9.89 -10.22
C GLU A 39 -15.30 -10.34 -9.20
N PHE A 40 -15.62 -10.27 -7.89
CA PHE A 40 -14.76 -10.74 -6.81
C PHE A 40 -15.30 -12.04 -6.21
N ASN A 41 -14.80 -13.19 -6.66
CA ASN A 41 -15.29 -14.50 -6.27
C ASN A 41 -14.49 -15.14 -5.12
N GLY A 42 -15.14 -16.00 -4.36
CA GLY A 42 -14.51 -16.81 -3.30
C GLY A 42 -13.81 -15.96 -2.23
N ASN A 43 -12.57 -16.31 -1.91
CA ASN A 43 -11.79 -15.60 -0.89
C ASN A 43 -11.43 -14.15 -1.30
N LEU A 44 -11.40 -13.85 -2.60
CA LEU A 44 -11.08 -12.52 -3.09
C LEU A 44 -12.13 -11.50 -2.65
N SER A 45 -13.42 -11.87 -2.61
CA SER A 45 -14.51 -10.99 -2.16
C SER A 45 -14.40 -10.53 -0.71
N LYS A 46 -13.65 -11.28 0.11
CA LYS A 46 -13.41 -10.93 1.52
C LYS A 46 -12.34 -9.86 1.69
N ILE A 47 -11.32 -9.86 0.84
CA ILE A 47 -10.10 -9.05 1.00
C ILE A 47 -9.94 -7.94 -0.03
N ALA A 48 -10.64 -8.02 -1.16
CA ALA A 48 -10.57 -7.04 -2.24
C ALA A 48 -11.90 -6.29 -2.45
N SER A 49 -11.80 -5.11 -3.04
CA SER A 49 -12.93 -4.27 -3.43
C SER A 49 -12.53 -3.38 -4.61
N SER A 50 -13.43 -2.49 -5.03
CA SER A 50 -13.16 -1.47 -6.04
C SER A 50 -13.59 -0.08 -5.55
N ILE A 51 -13.16 0.97 -6.25
CA ILE A 51 -13.65 2.33 -6.01
C ILE A 51 -15.16 2.37 -6.20
N TYR A 52 -15.66 1.78 -7.29
CA TYR A 52 -17.11 1.76 -7.58
C TYR A 52 -17.94 1.07 -6.48
N ILE A 53 -17.49 -0.06 -5.93
CA ILE A 53 -18.23 -0.75 -4.85
C ILE A 53 -18.37 0.16 -3.63
N ASN A 54 -17.35 0.96 -3.32
CA ASN A 54 -17.34 1.81 -2.14
C ASN A 54 -18.05 3.16 -2.35
N THR A 55 -17.96 3.74 -3.55
CA THR A 55 -18.46 5.11 -3.82
C THR A 55 -19.76 5.14 -4.62
N LYS A 56 -20.12 4.02 -5.28
CA LYS A 56 -21.23 3.90 -6.26
C LYS A 56 -21.07 4.81 -7.49
N THR A 57 -19.91 5.39 -7.67
CA THR A 57 -19.61 6.30 -8.79
C THR A 57 -18.67 5.63 -9.78
N LYS A 58 -19.04 5.55 -11.05
CA LYS A 58 -18.14 5.13 -12.12
C LYS A 58 -17.20 6.26 -12.48
N LEU A 59 -15.92 5.93 -12.59
CA LEU A 59 -14.90 6.88 -12.98
C LEU A 59 -14.50 6.69 -14.45
N LYS A 60 -14.21 7.79 -15.13
CA LYS A 60 -13.54 7.79 -16.45
C LYS A 60 -12.06 7.48 -16.26
N LEU A 61 -11.59 6.38 -16.87
CA LEU A 61 -10.23 5.87 -16.63
C LEU A 61 -9.16 6.83 -17.10
N GLU A 62 -9.39 7.48 -18.25
CA GLU A 62 -8.46 8.46 -18.85
C GLU A 62 -8.26 9.66 -17.92
N LYS A 63 -9.35 10.17 -17.34
CA LYS A 63 -9.28 11.29 -16.40
C LYS A 63 -8.57 10.90 -15.10
N LEU A 64 -8.83 9.68 -14.61
CA LEU A 64 -8.15 9.18 -13.42
C LEU A 64 -6.65 9.01 -13.67
N LEU A 65 -6.25 8.43 -14.81
CA LEU A 65 -4.86 8.29 -15.19
C LEU A 65 -4.15 9.65 -15.26
N ALA A 66 -4.76 10.62 -15.93
CA ALA A 66 -4.20 11.98 -16.02
C ALA A 66 -4.00 12.58 -14.61
N ASN A 67 -4.97 12.44 -13.72
CA ASN A 67 -4.84 12.93 -12.35
C ASN A 67 -3.71 12.22 -11.59
N ILE A 68 -3.59 10.89 -11.72
CA ILE A 68 -2.51 10.13 -11.05
C ILE A 68 -1.14 10.61 -11.54
N VAL A 69 -0.96 10.81 -12.84
CA VAL A 69 0.32 11.28 -13.40
C VAL A 69 0.64 12.69 -12.89
N ASN A 70 -0.33 13.60 -12.93
CA ASN A 70 -0.14 14.97 -12.44
C ASN A 70 0.21 15.00 -10.95
N GLU A 71 -0.51 14.26 -10.10
CA GLU A 71 -0.21 14.16 -8.67
C GLU A 71 1.15 13.51 -8.40
N PHE A 72 1.54 12.52 -9.20
CA PHE A 72 2.86 11.93 -9.10
C PHE A 72 3.96 12.95 -9.42
N GLU A 73 3.83 13.70 -10.53
CA GLU A 73 4.80 14.74 -10.89
C GLU A 73 4.92 15.85 -9.84
N LEU A 74 3.81 16.25 -9.23
CA LEU A 74 3.81 17.20 -8.12
C LEU A 74 4.49 16.61 -6.88
N THR A 75 4.19 15.34 -6.57
CA THR A 75 4.69 14.68 -5.36
C THR A 75 6.20 14.45 -5.39
N ILE A 76 6.77 14.05 -6.53
CA ILE A 76 8.22 13.81 -6.64
C ILE A 76 9.07 15.08 -6.49
N LYS A 77 8.47 16.26 -6.64
CA LYS A 77 9.12 17.56 -6.41
C LYS A 77 9.14 17.96 -4.93
N ASN A 78 8.37 17.27 -4.09
CA ASN A 78 8.32 17.55 -2.66
C ASN A 78 9.52 16.99 -1.90
N ASP A 79 9.78 17.57 -0.72
CA ASP A 79 10.76 17.04 0.21
C ASP A 79 10.39 15.61 0.64
N LYS A 80 11.38 14.73 0.68
CA LYS A 80 11.24 13.33 1.11
C LYS A 80 10.59 13.20 2.49
N LYS A 81 10.87 14.12 3.41
CA LYS A 81 10.28 14.14 4.74
C LYS A 81 8.76 14.32 4.67
N ASN A 82 8.29 15.27 3.87
CA ASN A 82 6.87 15.54 3.68
C ASN A 82 6.15 14.34 3.07
N ILE A 83 6.79 13.64 2.12
CA ILE A 83 6.24 12.41 1.51
C ILE A 83 6.07 11.30 2.56
N LEU A 84 7.07 11.10 3.44
CA LEU A 84 7.01 10.10 4.50
C LEU A 84 5.91 10.41 5.53
N GLU A 85 5.80 11.66 5.95
CA GLU A 85 4.76 12.10 6.90
C GLU A 85 3.36 11.91 6.31
N TYR A 86 3.16 12.30 5.04
CA TYR A 86 1.90 12.09 4.33
C TYR A 86 1.55 10.60 4.20
N TRP A 87 2.54 9.75 3.87
CA TRP A 87 2.33 8.31 3.78
C TRP A 87 1.93 7.71 5.14
N LEU A 88 2.59 8.14 6.23
CA LEU A 88 2.28 7.68 7.59
C LEU A 88 0.86 8.07 8.02
N ASP A 89 0.41 9.28 7.67
CA ASP A 89 -0.96 9.73 7.94
C ASP A 89 -2.01 8.83 7.26
N LYS A 90 -1.73 8.34 6.06
CA LYS A 90 -2.61 7.43 5.31
C LYS A 90 -2.42 5.95 5.65
N CYS A 91 -1.45 5.62 6.51
CA CYS A 91 -1.13 4.23 6.83
C CYS A 91 -2.16 3.59 7.76
N ASN A 92 -3.03 2.72 7.23
CA ASN A 92 -4.13 2.11 7.97
C ASN A 92 -3.71 1.14 9.08
N HIS A 93 -2.45 0.72 9.14
CA HIS A 93 -1.93 -0.22 10.14
C HIS A 93 -0.84 0.38 11.05
N LEU A 94 -0.64 1.70 10.99
CA LEU A 94 0.25 2.40 11.91
C LEU A 94 -0.17 2.13 13.36
N ASN A 95 0.80 1.79 14.19
CA ASN A 95 0.62 1.45 15.61
C ASN A 95 -0.24 0.21 15.90
N LYS A 96 -0.65 -0.57 14.88
CA LYS A 96 -1.41 -1.81 15.06
C LYS A 96 -0.49 -3.02 15.24
N SER A 97 -1.02 -4.05 15.90
CA SER A 97 -0.39 -5.37 15.95
C SER A 97 -0.50 -6.03 14.59
N ILE A 98 0.61 -6.58 14.13
CA ILE A 98 0.73 -7.25 12.83
C ILE A 98 1.43 -8.59 12.98
N LYS A 99 1.20 -9.47 12.00
CA LYS A 99 2.00 -10.69 11.81
C LYS A 99 2.77 -10.59 10.49
N PHE A 100 3.96 -11.17 10.45
CA PHE A 100 4.81 -11.17 9.26
C PHE A 100 5.74 -12.37 9.26
N HIS A 101 6.20 -12.79 8.09
CA HIS A 101 7.18 -13.86 7.98
C HIS A 101 8.61 -13.33 8.13
N ARG A 102 9.40 -14.00 8.96
CA ARG A 102 10.84 -13.73 9.11
C ARG A 102 11.59 -15.05 9.17
N LYS A 103 12.51 -15.27 8.23
CA LYS A 103 13.28 -16.53 8.11
C LYS A 103 12.36 -17.77 8.15
N GLY A 104 11.27 -17.75 7.39
CA GLY A 104 10.29 -18.84 7.30
C GLY A 104 9.34 -18.99 8.51
N LYS A 105 9.50 -18.20 9.57
CA LYS A 105 8.63 -18.25 10.76
C LYS A 105 7.68 -17.07 10.81
N LEU A 106 6.44 -17.31 11.21
CA LEU A 106 5.45 -16.25 11.47
C LEU A 106 5.77 -15.59 12.82
N VAL A 107 6.00 -14.29 12.80
CA VAL A 107 6.35 -13.47 13.97
C VAL A 107 5.31 -12.39 14.15
N SER A 108 4.99 -12.04 15.40
CA SER A 108 4.11 -10.92 15.74
C SER A 108 4.92 -9.72 16.20
N GLY A 109 4.40 -8.52 15.92
CA GLY A 109 4.97 -7.27 16.39
C GLY A 109 4.02 -6.10 16.17
N LYS A 110 4.40 -4.91 16.64
CA LYS A 110 3.67 -3.67 16.42
C LYS A 110 4.32 -2.89 15.27
N PHE A 111 3.55 -2.52 14.26
CA PHE A 111 4.03 -1.68 13.18
C PHE A 111 4.19 -0.24 13.66
N MET A 112 5.41 0.27 13.66
CA MET A 112 5.74 1.59 14.20
C MET A 112 5.85 2.67 13.13
N GLY A 113 5.82 2.29 11.85
CA GLY A 113 6.01 3.18 10.72
C GLY A 113 7.05 2.68 9.75
N ILE A 114 7.64 3.59 9.00
CA ILE A 114 8.72 3.33 8.04
C ILE A 114 9.92 4.25 8.30
N ASN A 115 11.11 3.79 7.97
CA ASN A 115 12.31 4.62 8.04
C ASN A 115 12.52 5.42 6.73
N LYS A 116 13.60 6.21 6.68
CA LYS A 116 13.96 7.04 5.51
C LYS A 116 14.15 6.27 4.18
N ASN A 117 14.33 4.96 4.26
CA ASN A 117 14.47 4.07 3.12
C ASN A 117 13.16 3.36 2.74
N GLY A 118 12.04 3.65 3.44
CA GLY A 118 10.75 2.97 3.23
C GLY A 118 10.65 1.59 3.88
N GLU A 119 11.65 1.15 4.65
CA GLU A 119 11.60 -0.12 5.36
C GLU A 119 10.65 -0.05 6.55
N ALA A 120 9.85 -1.10 6.75
CA ALA A 120 8.95 -1.20 7.89
C ALA A 120 9.72 -1.28 9.23
N LEU A 121 9.34 -0.45 10.17
CA LEU A 121 9.82 -0.49 11.56
C LEU A 121 8.84 -1.30 12.40
N ILE A 122 9.26 -2.46 12.90
CA ILE A 122 8.40 -3.35 13.67
C ILE A 122 8.98 -3.56 15.08
N LYS A 123 8.21 -3.17 16.09
CA LYS A 123 8.55 -3.41 17.50
C LYS A 123 8.10 -4.83 17.86
N THR A 124 9.04 -5.69 18.15
CA THR A 124 8.82 -7.02 18.73
C THR A 124 9.01 -6.95 20.25
N ASN A 125 8.73 -8.05 20.97
CA ASN A 125 8.96 -8.12 22.42
C ASN A 125 10.43 -7.88 22.82
N LYS A 126 11.38 -8.13 21.91
CA LYS A 126 12.81 -8.05 22.19
C LYS A 126 13.45 -6.76 21.70
N LYS A 127 13.02 -6.24 20.55
CA LYS A 127 13.66 -5.08 19.88
C LYS A 127 12.82 -4.55 18.73
N ILE A 128 13.20 -3.37 18.23
CA ILE A 128 12.73 -2.86 16.95
C ILE A 128 13.59 -3.48 15.84
N ILE A 129 12.95 -3.92 14.78
CA ILE A 129 13.58 -4.49 13.59
C ILE A 129 13.10 -3.77 12.34
N ASN A 130 13.98 -3.72 11.33
CA ASN A 130 13.66 -3.20 10.01
C ASN A 130 13.38 -4.36 9.06
N ILE A 131 12.39 -4.19 8.19
CA ILE A 131 12.03 -5.13 7.13
C ILE A 131 11.91 -4.36 5.83
N SER A 132 12.68 -4.76 4.81
CA SER A 132 12.71 -4.11 3.49
C SER A 132 11.66 -4.67 2.53
N SER A 133 11.20 -5.91 2.74
CA SER A 133 10.21 -6.58 1.88
C SER A 133 9.41 -7.61 2.64
N GLY A 134 8.27 -8.02 2.11
CA GLY A 134 7.43 -9.06 2.67
C GLY A 134 5.96 -8.70 2.76
N VAL A 135 5.16 -9.61 3.30
CA VAL A 135 3.72 -9.42 3.50
C VAL A 135 3.45 -9.27 4.99
N ILE A 136 2.67 -8.28 5.35
CA ILE A 136 2.15 -8.12 6.71
C ILE A 136 0.64 -8.40 6.76
N TYR A 137 0.26 -9.12 7.80
CA TYR A 137 -1.11 -9.50 8.10
C TYR A 137 -1.59 -8.68 9.31
N THR A 138 -2.72 -8.05 9.16
CA THR A 138 -3.41 -7.24 10.20
C THR A 138 -4.66 -7.93 10.64
#